data_051a5528cff5cb3370324c9868727cc0
#
_entry.id   051a5528cff5cb3370324c9868727cc0
#
_cell.length_a   1.000
_cell.length_b   1.000
_cell.length_c   1.000
_cell.angle_alpha   90.00
_cell.angle_beta   90.00
_cell.angle_gamma   90.00
#
_symmetry.space_group_name_H-M   'P 1'
#
loop_
_entity.id
_entity.type
_entity.pdbx_description
1 polymer ?
#
loop_
_entity_poly.entity_id
_entity_poly.type
_entity_poly.pdbx_seq_one_letter_code
_entity_poly.pdbx_strand_id
1 'polypeptide(L)'
;MQYNPLNPIIVQSDQTVLVEVDNPRYPEVRDGLASFAELVKSPEHFHTYKISPLSLWNAASAGMTSDEMLQVLSEFSKYPVPDNVIREVVEHVSRYGRVKLIKEGEDLILISEDRALMAQIWHAKEARKFIDRKSSETEFVVIPHTRGHVKQALIHLGFPVEDLAGYKDGARLEIEMKETALSGEPFELRAYQTDSVEAFHAGGSESGGHGVIVLPCGAGKTIVGIAAISLLKTH
;
A
#
# COMPACT_ATOMS: atom_id res chain seq x y z
N MET A 1 -22.29 24.81 -2.60
CA MET A 1 -21.87 23.56 -1.93
C MET A 1 -22.40 23.57 -0.51
N GLN A 2 -23.07 22.54 -0.08
CA GLN A 2 -23.91 22.57 1.10
C GLN A 2 -23.15 21.98 2.29
N TYR A 3 -23.11 22.69 3.41
CA TYR A 3 -22.65 22.18 4.70
C TYR A 3 -23.58 21.05 5.17
N ASN A 4 -23.01 19.89 5.48
CA ASN A 4 -23.76 18.77 6.03
C ASN A 4 -23.25 18.44 7.45
N PRO A 5 -23.94 18.92 8.52
CA PRO A 5 -23.49 18.72 9.90
C PRO A 5 -23.53 17.26 10.35
N LEU A 6 -24.29 16.38 9.67
CA LEU A 6 -24.43 14.97 10.01
C LEU A 6 -23.26 14.12 9.52
N ASN A 7 -22.44 14.64 8.61
CA ASN A 7 -21.28 13.93 8.10
C ASN A 7 -20.12 13.93 9.12
N PRO A 8 -19.35 12.83 9.21
CA PRO A 8 -18.35 12.65 10.28
C PRO A 8 -16.97 13.26 10.01
N ILE A 9 -16.65 13.69 8.77
CA ILE A 9 -15.29 14.14 8.48
C ILE A 9 -15.15 15.60 8.11
N ILE A 10 -13.97 16.14 8.38
CA ILE A 10 -13.52 17.45 7.92
C ILE A 10 -12.19 17.26 7.20
N VAL A 11 -12.16 17.55 5.92
CA VAL A 11 -10.93 17.52 5.11
C VAL A 11 -10.28 18.89 5.14
N GLN A 12 -9.02 18.95 5.57
CA GLN A 12 -8.22 20.16 5.64
C GLN A 12 -7.34 20.32 4.40
N SER A 13 -6.99 21.57 4.07
CA SER A 13 -6.17 21.87 2.89
C SER A 13 -4.74 21.28 2.95
N ASP A 14 -4.27 20.92 4.12
CA ASP A 14 -2.98 20.24 4.32
C ASP A 14 -3.08 18.72 4.18
N GLN A 15 -4.19 18.18 3.64
CA GLN A 15 -4.45 16.73 3.48
C GLN A 15 -4.66 15.98 4.81
N THR A 16 -4.91 16.69 5.89
CA THR A 16 -5.34 16.10 7.15
C THR A 16 -6.85 15.88 7.12
N VAL A 17 -7.30 14.73 7.56
CA VAL A 17 -8.72 14.39 7.69
C VAL A 17 -9.04 14.13 9.15
N LEU A 18 -9.91 14.95 9.72
CA LEU A 18 -10.43 14.78 11.08
C LEU A 18 -11.72 13.96 11.01
N VAL A 19 -11.86 12.96 11.86
CA VAL A 19 -12.99 12.03 11.88
C VAL A 19 -13.61 12.02 13.27
N GLU A 20 -14.90 12.28 13.38
CA GLU A 20 -15.67 12.18 14.64
C GLU A 20 -15.95 10.71 14.96
N VAL A 21 -15.42 10.22 16.07
CA VAL A 21 -15.56 8.81 16.49
C VAL A 21 -16.97 8.49 16.99
N ASP A 22 -17.62 9.47 17.63
CA ASP A 22 -18.99 9.31 18.18
C ASP A 22 -20.08 9.37 17.10
N ASN A 23 -19.72 9.61 15.83
CA ASN A 23 -20.67 9.65 14.74
C ASN A 23 -21.14 8.24 14.35
N PRO A 24 -22.46 8.00 14.14
CA PRO A 24 -22.97 6.68 13.74
C PRO A 24 -22.36 6.10 12.46
N ARG A 25 -21.89 6.97 11.53
CA ARG A 25 -21.24 6.57 10.29
C ARG A 25 -19.72 6.38 10.43
N TYR A 26 -19.17 6.48 11.65
CA TYR A 26 -17.73 6.31 11.87
C TYR A 26 -17.16 4.99 11.33
N PRO A 27 -17.78 3.80 11.51
CA PRO A 27 -17.25 2.54 10.98
C PRO A 27 -17.07 2.56 9.45
N GLU A 28 -18.05 3.10 8.71
CA GLU A 28 -18.01 3.21 7.24
C GLU A 28 -16.85 4.10 6.79
N VAL A 29 -16.70 5.26 7.44
CA VAL A 29 -15.64 6.23 7.15
C VAL A 29 -14.25 5.68 7.48
N ARG A 30 -14.13 5.05 8.65
CA ARG A 30 -12.86 4.42 9.08
C ARG A 30 -12.38 3.42 8.03
N ASP A 31 -13.27 2.55 7.57
CA ASP A 31 -12.94 1.49 6.61
C ASP A 31 -12.61 2.08 5.23
N GLY A 32 -13.35 3.12 4.80
CA GLY A 32 -13.06 3.84 3.57
C GLY A 32 -11.71 4.56 3.60
N LEU A 33 -11.44 5.34 4.67
CA LEU A 33 -10.17 6.07 4.81
C LEU A 33 -8.96 5.15 4.99
N ALA A 34 -9.11 4.01 5.67
CA ALA A 34 -8.03 3.06 5.88
C ALA A 34 -7.42 2.54 4.57
N SER A 35 -8.17 2.61 3.47
CA SER A 35 -7.70 2.17 2.14
C SER A 35 -6.69 3.13 1.51
N PHE A 36 -6.74 4.44 1.82
CA PHE A 36 -5.89 5.45 1.15
C PHE A 36 -5.36 6.57 2.06
N ALA A 37 -5.57 6.47 3.37
CA ALA A 37 -5.07 7.44 4.35
C ALA A 37 -4.48 6.74 5.58
N GLU A 38 -3.49 7.37 6.19
CA GLU A 38 -2.79 6.85 7.36
C GLU A 38 -3.38 7.40 8.65
N LEU A 39 -3.72 6.53 9.61
CA LEU A 39 -4.14 6.94 10.96
C LEU A 39 -2.93 7.49 11.73
N VAL A 40 -2.92 8.79 11.99
CA VAL A 40 -1.82 9.48 12.68
C VAL A 40 -2.07 9.61 14.17
N LYS A 41 -3.33 9.93 14.55
CA LYS A 41 -3.73 10.08 15.96
C LYS A 41 -5.12 9.50 16.17
N SER A 42 -5.34 8.86 17.32
CA SER A 42 -6.61 8.24 17.69
C SER A 42 -7.07 8.58 19.11
N PRO A 43 -7.27 9.87 19.47
CA PRO A 43 -7.90 10.26 20.73
C PRO A 43 -9.36 9.78 20.76
N GLU A 44 -9.97 9.79 21.96
CA GLU A 44 -11.30 9.22 22.22
C GLU A 44 -12.41 9.72 21.30
N HIS A 45 -12.45 11.03 20.98
CA HIS A 45 -13.55 11.63 20.24
C HIS A 45 -13.23 11.97 18.78
N PHE A 46 -11.95 12.15 18.44
CA PHE A 46 -11.51 12.52 17.09
C PHE A 46 -10.30 11.73 16.63
N HIS A 47 -10.44 11.02 15.55
CA HIS A 47 -9.29 10.42 14.86
C HIS A 47 -8.73 11.38 13.81
N THR A 48 -7.42 11.36 13.64
CA THR A 48 -6.71 12.16 12.64
C THR A 48 -6.07 11.23 11.63
N TYR A 49 -6.47 11.36 10.38
CA TYR A 49 -5.84 10.67 9.25
C TYR A 49 -5.03 11.65 8.43
N LYS A 50 -4.04 11.16 7.73
CA LYS A 50 -3.20 11.90 6.78
C LYS A 50 -3.23 11.22 5.43
N ILE A 51 -3.58 11.97 4.39
CA ILE A 51 -3.42 11.54 3.02
C ILE A 51 -2.00 11.91 2.61
N SER A 52 -1.20 10.93 2.19
CA SER A 52 0.17 11.12 1.73
C SER A 52 0.33 10.59 0.30
N PRO A 53 1.34 11.04 -0.46
CA PRO A 53 1.63 10.45 -1.76
C PRO A 53 1.78 8.93 -1.68
N LEU A 54 2.44 8.43 -0.63
CA LEU A 54 2.65 7.00 -0.43
C LEU A 54 1.35 6.24 -0.17
N SER A 55 0.45 6.79 0.67
CA SER A 55 -0.85 6.16 0.94
C SER A 55 -1.73 6.10 -0.31
N LEU A 56 -1.70 7.16 -1.15
CA LEU A 56 -2.41 7.20 -2.42
C LEU A 56 -1.85 6.18 -3.43
N TRP A 57 -0.53 6.04 -3.51
CA TRP A 57 0.12 5.06 -4.40
C TRP A 57 -0.14 3.61 -3.95
N ASN A 58 -0.16 3.36 -2.64
CA ASN A 58 -0.53 2.05 -2.10
C ASN A 58 -1.97 1.69 -2.46
N ALA A 59 -2.90 2.64 -2.34
CA ALA A 59 -4.28 2.46 -2.74
C ALA A 59 -4.42 2.22 -4.25
N ALA A 60 -3.70 3.00 -5.08
CA ALA A 60 -3.67 2.80 -6.52
C ALA A 60 -3.11 1.43 -6.91
N SER A 61 -2.08 0.95 -6.20
CA SER A 61 -1.52 -0.40 -6.43
C SER A 61 -2.50 -1.52 -6.07
N ALA A 62 -3.44 -1.25 -5.15
CA ALA A 62 -4.53 -2.15 -4.81
C ALA A 62 -5.75 -2.02 -5.76
N GLY A 63 -5.65 -1.17 -6.80
CA GLY A 63 -6.67 -0.97 -7.82
C GLY A 63 -7.69 0.13 -7.52
N MET A 64 -7.53 0.88 -6.41
CA MET A 64 -8.43 1.98 -6.07
C MET A 64 -8.16 3.21 -6.94
N THR A 65 -9.20 3.75 -7.55
CA THR A 65 -9.13 4.92 -8.43
C THR A 65 -9.19 6.24 -7.64
N SER A 66 -8.71 7.34 -8.25
CA SER A 66 -8.86 8.67 -7.67
C SER A 66 -10.33 9.06 -7.44
N ASP A 67 -11.23 8.64 -8.32
CA ASP A 67 -12.65 8.96 -8.22
C ASP A 67 -13.28 8.27 -7.01
N GLU A 68 -12.94 7.01 -6.73
CA GLU A 68 -13.39 6.29 -5.54
C GLU A 68 -12.89 6.95 -4.26
N MET A 69 -11.61 7.36 -4.22
CA MET A 69 -11.06 8.08 -3.06
C MET A 69 -11.78 9.42 -2.82
N LEU A 70 -11.99 10.19 -3.89
CA LEU A 70 -12.70 11.48 -3.83
C LEU A 70 -14.18 11.29 -3.50
N GLN A 71 -14.81 10.21 -3.92
CA GLN A 71 -16.17 9.87 -3.55
C GLN A 71 -16.26 9.66 -2.03
N VAL A 72 -15.37 8.89 -1.42
CA VAL A 72 -15.33 8.70 0.04
C VAL A 72 -15.20 10.05 0.74
N LEU A 73 -14.23 10.89 0.33
CA LEU A 73 -14.04 12.20 0.93
C LEU A 73 -15.28 13.10 0.81
N SER A 74 -15.92 13.14 -0.37
CA SER A 74 -17.06 14.03 -0.65
C SER A 74 -18.34 13.56 0.04
N GLU A 75 -18.58 12.24 0.10
CA GLU A 75 -19.76 11.67 0.69
C GLU A 75 -19.82 11.91 2.20
N PHE A 76 -18.66 11.78 2.87
CA PHE A 76 -18.59 11.84 4.32
C PHE A 76 -18.16 13.19 4.89
N SER A 77 -17.76 14.15 4.05
CA SER A 77 -17.29 15.46 4.52
C SER A 77 -18.41 16.39 4.94
N LYS A 78 -18.23 17.11 6.08
CA LYS A 78 -19.13 18.19 6.52
C LYS A 78 -19.07 19.40 5.61
N TYR A 79 -17.91 19.66 5.03
CA TYR A 79 -17.63 20.80 4.16
C TYR A 79 -17.16 20.31 2.79
N PRO A 80 -17.22 21.16 1.76
CA PRO A 80 -16.60 20.84 0.48
C PRO A 80 -15.14 20.43 0.66
N VAL A 81 -14.74 19.37 -0.02
CA VAL A 81 -13.33 18.97 -0.07
C VAL A 81 -12.52 20.08 -0.74
N PRO A 82 -11.41 20.55 -0.15
CA PRO A 82 -10.61 21.62 -0.73
C PRO A 82 -10.08 21.27 -2.13
N ASP A 83 -10.15 22.21 -3.08
CA ASP A 83 -9.76 22.01 -4.48
C ASP A 83 -8.30 21.58 -4.64
N ASN A 84 -7.41 22.01 -3.76
CA ASN A 84 -6.02 21.57 -3.79
C ASN A 84 -5.89 20.08 -3.41
N VAL A 85 -6.69 19.58 -2.44
CA VAL A 85 -6.71 18.17 -2.08
C VAL A 85 -7.21 17.32 -3.23
N ILE A 86 -8.27 17.75 -3.91
CA ILE A 86 -8.81 17.06 -5.09
C ILE A 86 -7.72 16.94 -6.17
N ARG A 87 -7.05 18.05 -6.50
CA ARG A 87 -5.97 18.06 -7.51
C ARG A 87 -4.81 17.16 -7.12
N GLU A 88 -4.37 17.20 -5.87
CA GLU A 88 -3.25 16.41 -5.40
C GLU A 88 -3.57 14.91 -5.40
N VAL A 89 -4.78 14.50 -5.00
CA VAL A 89 -5.23 13.10 -5.10
C VAL A 89 -5.15 12.62 -6.55
N VAL A 90 -5.76 13.36 -7.48
CA VAL A 90 -5.76 12.99 -8.91
C VAL A 90 -4.33 12.95 -9.45
N GLU A 91 -3.51 13.96 -9.15
CA GLU A 91 -2.13 14.05 -9.65
C GLU A 91 -1.28 12.87 -9.14
N HIS A 92 -1.29 12.58 -7.84
CA HIS A 92 -0.48 11.50 -7.28
C HIS A 92 -0.94 10.13 -7.78
N VAL A 93 -2.24 9.86 -7.81
CA VAL A 93 -2.76 8.59 -8.34
C VAL A 93 -2.37 8.40 -9.80
N SER A 94 -2.43 9.47 -10.64
CA SER A 94 -2.06 9.40 -12.06
C SER A 94 -0.58 9.12 -12.32
N ARG A 95 0.28 9.25 -11.31
CA ARG A 95 1.72 8.93 -11.42
C ARG A 95 2.02 7.45 -11.27
N TYR A 96 1.12 6.69 -10.62
CA TYR A 96 1.26 5.24 -10.49
C TYR A 96 1.08 4.55 -11.86
N GLY A 97 1.91 3.54 -12.12
CA GLY A 97 1.86 2.79 -13.39
C GLY A 97 2.54 3.47 -14.59
N ARG A 98 3.02 4.73 -14.46
CA ARG A 98 3.78 5.40 -15.54
C ARG A 98 5.17 4.80 -15.73
N VAL A 99 5.76 4.25 -14.67
CA VAL A 99 7.01 3.48 -14.71
C VAL A 99 6.70 2.07 -14.26
N LYS A 100 7.08 1.10 -15.05
CA LYS A 100 6.89 -0.33 -14.75
C LYS A 100 8.23 -1.01 -14.60
N LEU A 101 8.27 -2.00 -13.72
CA LEU A 101 9.40 -2.92 -13.59
C LEU A 101 8.94 -4.29 -14.04
N ILE A 102 9.54 -4.78 -15.10
CA ILE A 102 9.25 -6.09 -15.67
C ILE A 102 10.48 -7.00 -15.59
N LYS A 103 10.28 -8.29 -15.79
CA LYS A 103 11.35 -9.27 -15.88
C LYS A 103 11.41 -9.83 -17.29
N GLU A 104 12.58 -9.75 -17.93
CA GLU A 104 12.87 -10.38 -19.22
C GLU A 104 14.08 -11.30 -19.06
N GLY A 105 13.87 -12.60 -19.16
CA GLY A 105 14.92 -13.58 -18.85
C GLY A 105 15.41 -13.46 -17.40
N GLU A 106 16.67 -13.14 -17.21
CA GLU A 106 17.26 -12.89 -15.88
C GLU A 106 17.36 -11.39 -15.55
N ASP A 107 17.11 -10.51 -16.50
CA ASP A 107 17.21 -9.07 -16.33
C ASP A 107 15.93 -8.47 -15.76
N LEU A 108 16.07 -7.47 -14.87
CA LEU A 108 15.01 -6.58 -14.45
C LEU A 108 15.09 -5.31 -15.28
N ILE A 109 13.97 -4.91 -15.87
CA ILE A 109 13.91 -3.79 -16.81
C ILE A 109 12.89 -2.78 -16.31
N LEU A 110 13.32 -1.53 -16.17
CA LEU A 110 12.44 -0.37 -16.01
C LEU A 110 11.98 0.08 -17.39
N ILE A 111 10.65 0.18 -17.55
CA ILE A 111 10.02 0.65 -18.79
C ILE A 111 9.05 1.79 -18.53
N SER A 112 8.96 2.70 -19.49
CA SER A 112 7.92 3.74 -19.55
C SER A 112 7.76 4.23 -20.98
N GLU A 113 6.53 4.52 -21.39
CA GLU A 113 6.25 5.17 -22.67
C GLU A 113 6.66 6.67 -22.67
N ASP A 114 6.80 7.25 -21.48
CA ASP A 114 7.17 8.64 -21.29
C ASP A 114 8.70 8.82 -21.37
N ARG A 115 9.18 9.20 -22.53
CA ARG A 115 10.63 9.45 -22.79
C ARG A 115 11.19 10.56 -21.91
N ALA A 116 10.41 11.61 -21.63
CA ALA A 116 10.86 12.72 -20.79
C ALA A 116 11.06 12.27 -19.34
N LEU A 117 10.13 11.46 -18.81
CA LEU A 117 10.25 10.84 -17.51
C LEU A 117 11.47 9.90 -17.44
N MET A 118 11.68 9.07 -18.45
CA MET A 118 12.85 8.18 -18.49
C MET A 118 14.16 8.96 -18.56
N ALA A 119 14.21 10.07 -19.31
CA ALA A 119 15.37 10.96 -19.31
C ALA A 119 15.60 11.59 -17.93
N GLN A 120 14.55 12.02 -17.23
CA GLN A 120 14.65 12.52 -15.86
C GLN A 120 15.23 11.46 -14.91
N ILE A 121 14.72 10.21 -14.97
CA ILE A 121 15.22 9.08 -14.16
C ILE A 121 16.71 8.82 -14.46
N TRP A 122 17.11 8.84 -15.73
CA TRP A 122 18.51 8.62 -16.12
C TRP A 122 19.47 9.65 -15.54
N HIS A 123 19.03 10.92 -15.47
CA HIS A 123 19.85 12.01 -14.93
C HIS A 123 19.75 12.16 -13.41
N ALA A 124 18.79 11.52 -12.77
CA ALA A 124 18.64 11.54 -11.31
C ALA A 124 19.72 10.66 -10.66
N LYS A 125 20.66 11.27 -9.96
CA LYS A 125 21.80 10.57 -9.32
C LYS A 125 21.35 9.43 -8.40
N GLU A 126 20.24 9.60 -7.71
CA GLU A 126 19.71 8.61 -6.75
C GLU A 126 19.21 7.35 -7.43
N ALA A 127 18.57 7.46 -8.58
CA ALA A 127 18.08 6.33 -9.36
C ALA A 127 19.18 5.75 -10.26
N ARG A 128 20.02 6.62 -10.87
CA ARG A 128 21.03 6.23 -11.84
C ARG A 128 22.03 5.20 -11.31
N LYS A 129 22.36 5.24 -10.02
CA LYS A 129 23.29 4.29 -9.38
C LYS A 129 22.79 2.85 -9.34
N PHE A 130 21.51 2.62 -9.59
CA PHE A 130 20.87 1.30 -9.63
C PHE A 130 20.56 0.83 -11.05
N ILE A 131 20.90 1.64 -12.06
CA ILE A 131 20.70 1.32 -13.46
C ILE A 131 22.04 0.87 -14.04
N ASP A 132 22.08 -0.36 -14.56
CA ASP A 132 23.27 -0.93 -15.20
C ASP A 132 23.51 -0.26 -16.56
N ARG A 133 22.55 -0.40 -17.46
CA ARG A 133 22.66 0.14 -18.83
C ARG A 133 21.33 0.67 -19.34
N LYS A 134 21.42 1.57 -20.30
CA LYS A 134 20.30 2.07 -21.08
C LYS A 134 20.15 1.20 -22.34
N SER A 135 19.05 0.46 -22.46
CA SER A 135 18.76 -0.35 -23.65
C SER A 135 18.12 0.49 -24.75
N SER A 136 17.21 1.41 -24.37
CA SER A 136 16.57 2.35 -25.29
C SER A 136 16.22 3.66 -24.56
N GLU A 137 15.53 4.59 -25.23
CA GLU A 137 15.02 5.82 -24.60
C GLU A 137 13.90 5.53 -23.57
N THR A 138 13.30 4.35 -23.62
CA THR A 138 12.14 3.93 -22.82
C THR A 138 12.42 2.72 -21.93
N GLU A 139 13.65 2.18 -21.95
CA GLU A 139 14.00 0.93 -21.25
C GLU A 139 15.40 1.00 -20.63
N PHE A 140 15.47 0.72 -19.33
CA PHE A 140 16.73 0.66 -18.59
C PHE A 140 16.84 -0.67 -17.86
N VAL A 141 17.99 -1.33 -17.97
CA VAL A 141 18.30 -2.54 -17.21
C VAL A 141 18.75 -2.14 -15.80
N VAL A 142 18.15 -2.77 -14.81
CA VAL A 142 18.44 -2.56 -13.38
C VAL A 142 19.55 -3.49 -12.92
N ILE A 143 20.46 -2.99 -12.10
CA ILE A 143 21.54 -3.79 -11.52
C ILE A 143 20.92 -4.96 -10.70
N PRO A 144 21.40 -6.21 -10.89
CA PRO A 144 20.93 -7.36 -10.14
C PRO A 144 20.91 -7.11 -8.62
N HIS A 145 19.87 -7.65 -7.94
CA HIS A 145 19.67 -7.52 -6.49
C HIS A 145 19.35 -6.11 -5.96
N THR A 146 19.17 -5.10 -6.83
CA THR A 146 18.84 -3.73 -6.41
C THR A 146 17.36 -3.36 -6.61
N ARG A 147 16.47 -4.33 -6.86
CA ARG A 147 15.03 -4.14 -7.09
C ARG A 147 14.37 -3.21 -6.06
N GLY A 148 14.56 -3.47 -4.78
CA GLY A 148 14.00 -2.64 -3.71
C GLY A 148 14.59 -1.23 -3.68
N HIS A 149 15.90 -1.10 -3.93
CA HIS A 149 16.58 0.18 -3.90
C HIS A 149 16.17 1.10 -5.05
N VAL A 150 16.03 0.57 -6.27
CA VAL A 150 15.57 1.38 -7.40
C VAL A 150 14.13 1.84 -7.22
N LYS A 151 13.24 0.97 -6.69
CA LYS A 151 11.86 1.34 -6.36
C LYS A 151 11.82 2.48 -5.33
N GLN A 152 12.60 2.38 -4.26
CA GLN A 152 12.69 3.41 -3.24
C GLN A 152 13.23 4.74 -3.79
N ALA A 153 14.26 4.70 -4.63
CA ALA A 153 14.78 5.89 -5.28
C ALA A 153 13.75 6.58 -6.17
N LEU A 154 12.95 5.81 -6.91
CA LEU A 154 11.89 6.34 -7.76
C LEU A 154 10.70 6.89 -6.96
N ILE A 155 10.36 6.29 -5.82
CA ILE A 155 9.39 6.87 -4.88
C ILE A 155 9.84 8.26 -4.40
N HIS A 156 11.13 8.43 -4.05
CA HIS A 156 11.68 9.72 -3.64
C HIS A 156 11.67 10.76 -4.77
N LEU A 157 11.75 10.32 -6.02
CA LEU A 157 11.60 11.17 -7.20
C LEU A 157 10.13 11.52 -7.52
N GLY A 158 9.18 10.93 -6.79
CA GLY A 158 7.75 11.13 -6.98
C GLY A 158 7.11 10.27 -8.09
N PHE A 159 7.78 9.20 -8.51
CA PHE A 159 7.29 8.26 -9.52
C PHE A 159 7.33 6.82 -8.97
N PRO A 160 6.25 6.35 -8.34
CA PRO A 160 6.16 4.98 -7.87
C PRO A 160 6.19 4.00 -9.04
N VAL A 161 6.83 2.87 -8.83
CA VAL A 161 6.98 1.83 -9.85
C VAL A 161 5.88 0.80 -9.69
N GLU A 162 5.16 0.53 -10.77
CA GLU A 162 4.30 -0.66 -10.87
C GLU A 162 5.20 -1.88 -11.12
N ASP A 163 5.25 -2.76 -10.13
CA ASP A 163 6.18 -3.89 -10.14
C ASP A 163 5.52 -5.16 -10.67
N LEU A 164 5.74 -5.43 -11.93
CA LEU A 164 5.22 -6.59 -12.67
C LEU A 164 6.25 -7.72 -12.85
N ALA A 165 7.42 -7.59 -12.20
CA ALA A 165 8.52 -8.56 -12.37
C ALA A 165 8.25 -9.92 -11.69
N GLY A 166 7.15 -10.06 -10.95
CA GLY A 166 6.83 -11.26 -10.19
C GLY A 166 7.82 -11.54 -9.06
N TYR A 167 7.65 -12.66 -8.41
CA TYR A 167 8.57 -13.17 -7.39
C TYR A 167 9.11 -14.53 -7.84
N LYS A 168 10.29 -14.89 -7.35
CA LYS A 168 10.77 -16.28 -7.43
C LYS A 168 10.20 -17.03 -6.22
N ASP A 169 9.74 -18.24 -6.44
CA ASP A 169 9.38 -19.12 -5.34
C ASP A 169 10.58 -19.30 -4.42
N GLY A 170 10.37 -19.13 -3.13
CA GLY A 170 11.36 -19.43 -2.10
C GLY A 170 11.63 -20.93 -2.03
N ALA A 171 12.70 -21.31 -1.33
CA ALA A 171 12.93 -22.73 -1.05
C ALA A 171 11.77 -23.25 -0.18
N ARG A 172 11.33 -24.48 -0.46
CA ARG A 172 10.24 -25.10 0.30
C ARG A 172 10.61 -25.24 1.77
N LEU A 173 9.73 -24.77 2.63
CA LEU A 173 9.84 -24.90 4.08
C LEU A 173 8.73 -25.80 4.59
N GLU A 174 9.10 -26.97 5.10
CA GLU A 174 8.14 -27.88 5.73
C GLU A 174 7.92 -27.48 7.19
N ILE A 175 6.97 -26.58 7.39
CA ILE A 175 6.54 -26.10 8.69
C ILE A 175 5.02 -26.22 8.79
N GLU A 176 4.54 -26.68 9.93
CA GLU A 176 3.12 -26.79 10.24
C GLU A 176 2.85 -26.27 11.65
N MET A 177 1.71 -25.62 11.82
CA MET A 177 1.23 -25.21 13.14
C MET A 177 0.86 -26.47 13.95
N LYS A 178 1.29 -26.54 15.21
CA LYS A 178 0.85 -27.60 16.10
C LYS A 178 -0.56 -27.35 16.58
N GLU A 179 -1.36 -28.39 16.63
CA GLU A 179 -2.72 -28.36 17.18
C GLU A 179 -2.75 -28.33 18.72
N THR A 180 -1.58 -28.49 19.34
CA THR A 180 -1.45 -28.52 20.81
C THR A 180 -0.30 -27.60 21.23
N ALA A 181 -0.54 -26.73 22.20
CA ALA A 181 0.47 -25.88 22.81
C ALA A 181 1.44 -26.71 23.67
N LEU A 182 2.59 -26.13 24.04
CA LEU A 182 3.57 -26.78 24.93
C LEU A 182 2.98 -27.11 26.32
N SER A 183 1.90 -26.46 26.73
CA SER A 183 1.15 -26.73 27.96
C SER A 183 0.31 -28.01 27.87
N GLY A 184 0.15 -28.60 26.68
CA GLY A 184 -0.75 -29.74 26.42
C GLY A 184 -2.19 -29.34 26.09
N GLU A 185 -2.49 -28.05 26.07
CA GLU A 185 -3.82 -27.54 25.73
C GLU A 185 -4.01 -27.42 24.21
N PRO A 186 -5.26 -27.61 23.69
CA PRO A 186 -5.56 -27.36 22.29
C PRO A 186 -5.17 -25.93 21.88
N PHE A 187 -4.56 -25.81 20.73
CA PHE A 187 -4.18 -24.51 20.16
C PHE A 187 -4.92 -24.26 18.87
N GLU A 188 -5.70 -23.19 18.84
CA GLU A 188 -6.42 -22.72 17.66
C GLU A 188 -6.15 -21.23 17.43
N LEU A 189 -6.09 -20.82 16.17
CA LEU A 189 -6.06 -19.41 15.81
C LEU A 189 -7.40 -18.76 16.13
N ARG A 190 -7.35 -17.54 16.65
CA ARG A 190 -8.57 -16.74 16.81
C ARG A 190 -9.05 -16.26 15.43
N ALA A 191 -10.36 -16.04 15.29
CA ALA A 191 -10.97 -15.66 14.01
C ALA A 191 -10.21 -14.52 13.30
N TYR A 192 -9.94 -13.39 14.01
CA TYR A 192 -9.22 -12.26 13.43
C TYR A 192 -7.75 -12.60 13.02
N GLN A 193 -7.12 -13.60 13.62
CA GLN A 193 -5.80 -14.06 13.24
C GLN A 193 -5.86 -14.85 11.93
N THR A 194 -6.86 -15.73 11.81
CA THR A 194 -7.16 -16.45 10.58
C THR A 194 -7.47 -15.50 9.44
N ASP A 195 -8.39 -14.55 9.65
CA ASP A 195 -8.77 -13.54 8.66
C ASP A 195 -7.55 -12.71 8.19
N SER A 196 -6.66 -12.36 9.13
CA SER A 196 -5.42 -11.62 8.80
C SER A 196 -4.46 -12.44 7.95
N VAL A 197 -4.33 -13.74 8.20
CA VAL A 197 -3.47 -14.64 7.42
C VAL A 197 -4.05 -14.88 6.03
N GLU A 198 -5.36 -15.08 5.94
CA GLU A 198 -6.06 -15.29 4.67
C GLU A 198 -5.99 -14.03 3.79
N ALA A 199 -6.20 -12.85 4.36
CA ALA A 199 -6.06 -11.58 3.66
C ALA A 199 -4.63 -11.36 3.15
N PHE A 200 -3.60 -11.71 3.96
CA PHE A 200 -2.21 -11.63 3.54
C PHE A 200 -1.88 -12.63 2.42
N HIS A 201 -2.41 -13.83 2.50
CA HIS A 201 -2.19 -14.88 1.50
C HIS A 201 -2.93 -14.62 0.19
N ALA A 202 -4.08 -13.95 0.25
CA ALA A 202 -4.96 -13.62 -0.89
C ALA A 202 -5.18 -14.81 -1.86
N GLY A 203 -5.37 -16.01 -1.29
CA GLY A 203 -5.56 -17.24 -2.06
C GLY A 203 -4.36 -17.69 -2.89
N GLY A 204 -3.15 -17.19 -2.60
CA GLY A 204 -1.93 -17.46 -3.37
C GLY A 204 -1.84 -16.68 -4.69
N SER A 205 -2.65 -15.63 -4.84
CA SER A 205 -2.61 -14.75 -6.01
C SER A 205 -1.37 -13.84 -6.02
N GLU A 206 -1.09 -13.21 -7.15
CA GLU A 206 0.02 -12.25 -7.30
C GLU A 206 -0.13 -11.01 -6.39
N SER A 207 -1.34 -10.71 -5.92
CA SER A 207 -1.63 -9.65 -4.96
C SER A 207 -1.40 -10.06 -3.50
N GLY A 208 -1.14 -11.34 -3.23
CA GLY A 208 -0.85 -11.88 -1.90
C GLY A 208 0.63 -11.88 -1.55
N GLY A 209 0.94 -12.24 -0.31
CA GLY A 209 2.31 -12.42 0.20
C GLY A 209 3.04 -11.13 0.54
N HIS A 210 2.41 -9.97 0.43
CA HIS A 210 2.95 -8.68 0.83
C HIS A 210 1.87 -7.78 1.45
N GLY A 211 2.26 -6.93 2.38
CA GLY A 211 1.32 -6.03 3.05
C GLY A 211 1.77 -5.68 4.46
N VAL A 212 0.92 -4.94 5.16
CA VAL A 212 1.11 -4.56 6.57
C VAL A 212 -0.10 -4.99 7.37
N ILE A 213 0.10 -5.87 8.34
CA ILE A 213 -0.93 -6.31 9.28
C ILE A 213 -0.81 -5.47 10.56
N VAL A 214 -1.82 -4.68 10.86
CA VAL A 214 -1.88 -3.83 12.05
C VAL A 214 -2.78 -4.48 13.10
N LEU A 215 -2.20 -4.90 14.21
CA LEU A 215 -2.90 -5.51 15.33
C LEU A 215 -2.47 -4.84 16.66
N PRO A 216 -3.38 -4.73 17.64
CA PRO A 216 -3.05 -4.16 18.95
C PRO A 216 -1.97 -4.99 19.68
N CYS A 217 -1.38 -4.39 20.73
CA CYS A 217 -0.44 -5.11 21.60
C CYS A 217 -1.16 -6.30 22.27
N GLY A 218 -0.46 -7.44 22.37
CA GLY A 218 -1.04 -8.66 22.94
C GLY A 218 -1.95 -9.48 22.02
N ALA A 219 -2.29 -9.00 20.82
CA ALA A 219 -3.13 -9.73 19.87
C ALA A 219 -2.45 -10.94 19.20
N GLY A 220 -1.20 -11.24 19.54
CA GLY A 220 -0.50 -12.41 19.00
C GLY A 220 0.03 -12.21 17.57
N LYS A 221 0.59 -11.02 17.25
CA LYS A 221 1.24 -10.74 15.96
C LYS A 221 2.23 -11.82 15.52
N THR A 222 3.01 -12.35 16.45
CA THR A 222 3.97 -13.44 16.20
C THR A 222 3.27 -14.70 15.71
N ILE A 223 2.12 -15.04 16.30
CA ILE A 223 1.31 -16.21 15.90
C ILE A 223 0.78 -16.02 14.48
N VAL A 224 0.29 -14.82 14.13
CA VAL A 224 -0.16 -14.50 12.77
C VAL A 224 1.01 -14.66 11.76
N GLY A 225 2.21 -14.18 12.12
CA GLY A 225 3.40 -14.36 11.28
C GLY A 225 3.79 -15.82 11.08
N ILE A 226 3.77 -16.63 12.14
CA ILE A 226 4.06 -18.07 12.06
C ILE A 226 2.98 -18.79 11.21
N ALA A 227 1.71 -18.44 11.40
CA ALA A 227 0.61 -19.03 10.63
C ALA A 227 0.72 -18.67 9.14
N ALA A 228 1.11 -17.42 8.80
CA ALA A 228 1.36 -17.03 7.42
C ALA A 228 2.52 -17.85 6.79
N ILE A 229 3.63 -18.03 7.51
CA ILE A 229 4.75 -18.87 7.04
C ILE A 229 4.30 -20.31 6.84
N SER A 230 3.50 -20.86 7.78
CA SER A 230 2.96 -22.22 7.69
C SER A 230 2.03 -22.43 6.49
N LEU A 231 1.28 -21.37 6.11
CA LEU A 231 0.40 -21.39 4.95
C LEU A 231 1.17 -21.30 3.64
N LEU A 232 2.16 -20.40 3.57
CA LEU A 232 2.99 -20.17 2.37
C LEU A 232 3.93 -21.36 2.09
N LYS A 233 4.44 -22.05 3.11
CA LYS A 233 5.40 -23.17 3.02
C LYS A 233 6.67 -22.84 2.22
N THR A 234 7.06 -21.56 2.21
CA THR A 234 8.27 -21.03 1.56
C THR A 234 9.00 -20.06 2.48
N HIS A 235 10.29 -19.83 2.24
CA HIS A 235 11.11 -18.86 2.96
C HIS A 235 11.89 -17.95 2.01
#